data_c4e3c6216be3ea6f5539fecc3b5ec007
#
_entry.id   c4e3c6216be3ea6f5539fecc3b5ec007
#
_cell.length_a   1.000
_cell.length_b   1.000
_cell.length_c   1.000
_cell.angle_alpha   90.00
_cell.angle_beta   90.00
_cell.angle_gamma   90.00
#
_symmetry.space_group_name_H-M   'P 1'
#
loop_
_entity.id
_entity.type
_entity.pdbx_description
1 polymer ?
#
loop_
_entity_poly.entity_id
_entity_poly.type
_entity_poly.pdbx_seq_one_letter_code
_entity_poly.pdbx_strand_id
1 'polypeptide(L)'
;MIITHKIKWDKCLSHQIWSAIEKGWPDEGRPVHFFWGLAGNNIAGIRECIEKNEEYYFVDTGYISSQITRYPEPKILDEKKTYFRICKGSFHTNIGKVNTPARLEKLIKLGIDAEFKGWRADDRGKHILLCPSSPTVTFQMNGITQDEWIEVAKREIKKYTDREIRLRNKPRPGNKWWGTDIKDDLKDCHALVTNYSLSAFDALLNYIPVFAEANSVMGPVTSRDIKKIEKQENGDLPFLNRRFSEL
;
A
#
# COMPACT_ATOMS: atom_id res chain seq x y z
N MET A 1 24.29 -1.40 -17.33
CA MET A 1 23.88 0.01 -17.62
C MET A 1 22.58 0.31 -16.92
N ILE A 2 22.52 1.36 -16.09
CA ILE A 2 21.33 1.78 -15.34
C ILE A 2 20.49 2.72 -16.20
N ILE A 3 19.17 2.47 -16.27
CA ILE A 3 18.19 3.27 -17.01
C ILE A 3 17.13 3.77 -16.04
N THR A 4 17.18 5.05 -15.69
CA THR A 4 16.20 5.68 -14.81
C THR A 4 15.13 6.38 -15.63
N HIS A 5 13.87 5.98 -15.43
CA HIS A 5 12.73 6.57 -16.14
C HIS A 5 12.27 7.84 -15.43
N LYS A 6 12.75 8.98 -15.93
CA LYS A 6 12.46 10.30 -15.35
C LYS A 6 11.04 10.74 -15.72
N ILE A 7 10.25 11.09 -14.72
CA ILE A 7 8.98 11.77 -14.92
C ILE A 7 9.27 13.23 -15.28
N LYS A 8 8.58 13.76 -16.27
CA LYS A 8 8.79 15.14 -16.79
C LYS A 8 8.48 16.29 -15.81
N TRP A 9 8.23 16.00 -14.55
CA TRP A 9 7.95 17.04 -13.54
C TRP A 9 9.25 17.43 -12.83
N ASP A 10 9.66 18.66 -12.98
CA ASP A 10 10.92 19.20 -12.42
C ASP A 10 11.04 19.10 -10.91
N LYS A 11 9.92 18.96 -10.20
CA LYS A 11 9.85 18.85 -8.73
C LYS A 11 9.48 17.45 -8.26
N CYS A 12 9.93 16.41 -8.91
CA CYS A 12 9.66 15.03 -8.50
C CYS A 12 10.74 14.47 -7.58
N LEU A 13 10.36 13.83 -6.47
CA LEU A 13 11.28 13.12 -5.58
C LEU A 13 12.11 12.05 -6.29
N SER A 14 11.63 11.53 -7.42
CA SER A 14 12.36 10.55 -8.21
C SER A 14 13.75 11.02 -8.62
N HIS A 15 13.96 12.31 -8.86
CA HIS A 15 15.28 12.82 -9.27
C HIS A 15 16.35 12.64 -8.19
N GLN A 16 15.98 12.81 -6.90
CA GLN A 16 16.90 12.57 -5.79
C GLN A 16 17.20 11.07 -5.65
N ILE A 17 16.18 10.23 -5.80
CA ILE A 17 16.29 8.78 -5.71
C ILE A 17 17.13 8.25 -6.88
N TRP A 18 16.94 8.76 -8.10
CA TRP A 18 17.70 8.37 -9.27
C TRP A 18 19.18 8.69 -9.11
N SER A 19 19.53 9.88 -8.60
CA SER A 19 20.92 10.22 -8.31
C SER A 19 21.56 9.26 -7.31
N ALA A 20 20.83 8.80 -6.30
CA ALA A 20 21.32 7.83 -5.34
C ALA A 20 21.51 6.43 -5.96
N ILE A 21 20.55 5.99 -6.78
CA ILE A 21 20.64 4.70 -7.49
C ILE A 21 21.80 4.71 -8.49
N GLU A 22 21.91 5.74 -9.32
CA GLU A 22 22.98 5.89 -10.31
C GLU A 22 24.38 5.88 -9.69
N LYS A 23 24.52 6.39 -8.45
CA LYS A 23 25.80 6.40 -7.71
C LYS A 23 26.09 5.10 -6.96
N GLY A 24 25.07 4.43 -6.48
CA GLY A 24 25.25 3.32 -5.53
C GLY A 24 24.91 1.93 -6.07
N TRP A 25 24.23 1.83 -7.21
CA TRP A 25 23.88 0.54 -7.78
C TRP A 25 25.06 -0.05 -8.56
N PRO A 26 25.39 -1.34 -8.35
CA PRO A 26 26.49 -1.97 -9.09
C PRO A 26 26.17 -2.06 -10.59
N ASP A 27 27.17 -1.83 -11.44
CA ASP A 27 27.00 -2.09 -12.88
C ASP A 27 27.06 -3.60 -13.15
N GLU A 28 25.94 -4.16 -13.53
CA GLU A 28 25.80 -5.60 -13.82
C GLU A 28 26.11 -5.95 -15.29
N GLY A 29 26.60 -4.98 -16.10
CA GLY A 29 26.91 -5.19 -17.52
C GLY A 29 25.71 -5.37 -18.44
N ARG A 30 24.49 -5.24 -17.92
CA ARG A 30 23.21 -5.39 -18.64
C ARG A 30 22.28 -4.20 -18.34
N PRO A 31 21.28 -3.93 -19.18
CA PRO A 31 20.28 -2.93 -18.90
C PRO A 31 19.46 -3.30 -17.65
N VAL A 32 19.30 -2.33 -16.75
CA VAL A 32 18.44 -2.44 -15.57
C VAL A 32 17.59 -1.18 -15.48
N HIS A 33 16.29 -1.34 -15.50
CA HIS A 33 15.33 -0.24 -15.54
C HIS A 33 14.76 0.09 -14.16
N PHE A 34 14.62 1.38 -13.86
CA PHE A 34 14.04 1.85 -12.60
C PHE A 34 12.86 2.78 -12.86
N PHE A 35 11.70 2.46 -12.29
CA PHE A 35 10.45 3.20 -12.45
C PHE A 35 9.96 3.72 -11.10
N TRP A 36 9.65 5.03 -11.02
CA TRP A 36 9.06 5.65 -9.83
C TRP A 36 7.55 5.68 -9.92
N GLY A 37 6.86 4.83 -9.15
CA GLY A 37 5.41 4.77 -9.14
C GLY A 37 4.81 4.39 -10.49
N LEU A 38 3.51 4.59 -10.64
CA LEU A 38 2.74 4.25 -11.84
C LEU A 38 2.35 5.47 -12.68
N ALA A 39 2.92 6.64 -12.41
CA ALA A 39 2.56 7.87 -13.10
C ALA A 39 3.20 7.99 -14.49
N GLY A 40 2.57 8.78 -15.35
CA GLY A 40 3.08 9.06 -16.69
C GLY A 40 3.23 7.79 -17.55
N ASN A 41 4.36 7.67 -18.24
CA ASN A 41 4.64 6.56 -19.14
C ASN A 41 5.23 5.32 -18.43
N ASN A 42 5.34 5.31 -17.08
CA ASN A 42 5.99 4.23 -16.36
C ASN A 42 5.29 2.88 -16.57
N ILE A 43 3.95 2.87 -16.67
CA ILE A 43 3.21 1.63 -16.92
C ILE A 43 3.56 1.05 -18.30
N ALA A 44 3.64 1.90 -19.32
CA ALA A 44 4.03 1.46 -20.66
C ALA A 44 5.46 0.92 -20.67
N GLY A 45 6.39 1.63 -20.03
CA GLY A 45 7.78 1.18 -19.90
C GLY A 45 7.94 -0.13 -19.12
N ILE A 46 7.16 -0.32 -18.05
CA ILE A 46 7.15 -1.59 -17.30
C ILE A 46 6.63 -2.75 -18.17
N ARG A 47 5.56 -2.53 -18.94
CA ARG A 47 5.05 -3.54 -19.88
C ARG A 47 6.06 -3.89 -20.94
N GLU A 48 6.74 -2.90 -21.49
CA GLU A 48 7.81 -3.09 -22.47
C GLU A 48 8.96 -3.94 -21.89
N CYS A 49 9.39 -3.67 -20.65
CA CYS A 49 10.37 -4.51 -19.97
C CYS A 49 9.90 -5.96 -19.80
N ILE A 50 8.62 -6.17 -19.44
CA ILE A 50 8.03 -7.51 -19.32
C ILE A 50 8.02 -8.23 -20.68
N GLU A 51 7.59 -7.56 -21.75
CA GLU A 51 7.52 -8.11 -23.11
C GLU A 51 8.91 -8.47 -23.65
N LYS A 52 9.92 -7.65 -23.35
CA LYS A 52 11.31 -7.86 -23.76
C LYS A 52 12.12 -8.75 -22.82
N ASN A 53 11.50 -9.21 -21.71
CA ASN A 53 12.21 -9.93 -20.64
C ASN A 53 13.41 -9.16 -20.08
N GLU A 54 13.29 -7.83 -19.99
CA GLU A 54 14.30 -6.95 -19.41
C GLU A 54 14.09 -6.78 -17.91
N GLU A 55 15.19 -6.63 -17.17
CA GLU A 55 15.14 -6.49 -15.73
C GLU A 55 14.67 -5.09 -15.34
N TYR A 56 13.64 -5.02 -14.47
CA TYR A 56 13.17 -3.77 -13.95
C TYR A 56 12.95 -3.79 -12.44
N TYR A 57 13.07 -2.62 -11.86
CA TYR A 57 12.75 -2.34 -10.47
C TYR A 57 11.68 -1.26 -10.37
N PHE A 58 10.66 -1.55 -9.58
CA PHE A 58 9.64 -0.59 -9.21
C PHE A 58 10.04 0.08 -7.89
N VAL A 59 10.12 1.40 -7.89
CA VAL A 59 10.50 2.21 -6.73
C VAL A 59 9.33 3.06 -6.31
N ASP A 60 9.00 3.06 -5.03
CA ASP A 60 7.97 3.92 -4.45
C ASP A 60 8.28 4.19 -2.98
N THR A 61 7.47 5.02 -2.33
CA THR A 61 7.53 5.24 -0.88
C THR A 61 7.37 3.93 -0.13
N GLY A 62 8.01 3.82 1.03
CA GLY A 62 7.81 2.70 1.93
C GLY A 62 6.35 2.54 2.36
N TYR A 63 6.00 1.37 2.85
CA TYR A 63 4.62 1.08 3.27
C TYR A 63 4.25 1.76 4.58
N ILE A 64 5.20 1.93 5.48
CA ILE A 64 5.02 2.44 6.83
C ILE A 64 5.90 3.66 7.04
N SER A 65 5.41 4.64 7.81
CA SER A 65 6.18 5.81 8.26
C SER A 65 6.86 6.61 7.15
N SER A 66 6.19 6.78 6.02
CA SER A 66 6.72 7.63 4.96
C SER A 66 6.65 9.10 5.37
N GLN A 67 7.79 9.69 5.74
CA GLN A 67 7.93 11.11 6.07
C GLN A 67 8.12 11.94 4.79
N ILE A 68 7.12 11.87 3.91
CA ILE A 68 7.12 12.56 2.62
C ILE A 68 5.85 13.38 2.50
N THR A 69 5.97 14.67 2.19
CA THR A 69 4.85 15.43 1.65
C THR A 69 4.86 15.39 0.13
N ARG A 70 3.69 15.47 -0.48
CA ARG A 70 3.53 15.58 -1.93
C ARG A 70 2.95 16.93 -2.35
N TYR A 71 2.48 17.70 -1.38
CA TYR A 71 1.80 18.98 -1.61
C TYR A 71 2.23 20.01 -0.56
N PRO A 72 2.37 21.30 -0.91
CA PRO A 72 2.29 21.83 -2.27
C PRO A 72 3.42 21.35 -3.17
N GLU A 73 4.55 20.97 -2.61
CA GLU A 73 5.72 20.42 -3.31
C GLU A 73 6.17 19.11 -2.68
N PRO A 74 6.58 18.12 -3.51
CA PRO A 74 7.13 16.87 -3.00
C PRO A 74 8.46 17.13 -2.28
N LYS A 75 8.54 16.75 -1.00
CA LYS A 75 9.80 16.77 -0.25
C LYS A 75 9.84 15.71 0.83
N ILE A 76 11.06 15.31 1.18
CA ILE A 76 11.34 14.48 2.34
C ILE A 76 11.33 15.38 3.58
N LEU A 77 10.52 15.03 4.58
CA LEU A 77 10.39 15.78 5.82
C LEU A 77 11.45 15.36 6.84
N ASP A 78 11.82 14.09 6.86
CA ASP A 78 12.82 13.53 7.74
C ASP A 78 13.55 12.39 7.00
N GLU A 79 14.79 12.61 6.58
CA GLU A 79 15.59 11.64 5.84
C GLU A 79 15.91 10.39 6.67
N LYS A 80 16.04 10.51 7.98
CA LYS A 80 16.36 9.38 8.87
C LYS A 80 15.16 8.46 9.06
N LYS A 81 13.95 8.97 8.84
CA LYS A 81 12.68 8.23 9.01
C LYS A 81 11.97 7.93 7.69
N THR A 82 12.56 8.29 6.57
CA THR A 82 11.97 8.05 5.25
C THR A 82 12.52 6.77 4.66
N TYR A 83 11.62 5.90 4.25
CA TYR A 83 11.93 4.63 3.62
C TYR A 83 11.34 4.58 2.22
N PHE A 84 12.11 4.04 1.30
CA PHE A 84 11.67 3.70 -0.05
C PHE A 84 11.67 2.19 -0.20
N ARG A 85 10.71 1.68 -0.96
CA ARG A 85 10.73 0.28 -1.38
C ARG A 85 11.30 0.19 -2.79
N ILE A 86 12.09 -0.83 -3.03
CA ILE A 86 12.62 -1.18 -4.34
C ILE A 86 12.23 -2.64 -4.57
N CYS A 87 11.37 -2.89 -5.54
CA CYS A 87 10.80 -4.20 -5.81
C CYS A 87 11.23 -4.68 -7.19
N LYS A 88 11.90 -5.82 -7.27
CA LYS A 88 12.34 -6.43 -8.53
C LYS A 88 11.16 -7.11 -9.22
N GLY A 89 10.86 -6.71 -10.46
CA GLY A 89 9.85 -7.37 -11.31
C GLY A 89 8.42 -7.33 -10.78
N SER A 90 8.11 -6.48 -9.78
CA SER A 90 6.80 -6.44 -9.12
C SER A 90 6.54 -5.07 -8.52
N PHE A 91 5.26 -4.74 -8.27
CA PHE A 91 4.85 -3.54 -7.54
C PHE A 91 4.98 -3.68 -6.02
N HIS A 92 5.09 -4.88 -5.52
CA HIS A 92 5.21 -5.20 -4.10
C HIS A 92 6.36 -6.16 -3.86
N THR A 93 6.94 -6.12 -2.66
CA THR A 93 7.95 -7.10 -2.24
C THR A 93 7.38 -8.51 -2.30
N ASN A 94 8.13 -9.43 -2.88
CA ASN A 94 7.78 -10.85 -2.86
C ASN A 94 7.76 -11.35 -1.42
N ILE A 95 6.63 -11.95 -1.05
CA ILE A 95 6.42 -12.52 0.27
C ILE A 95 7.27 -13.77 0.42
N GLY A 96 7.96 -13.89 1.52
CA GLY A 96 8.50 -15.17 1.96
C GLY A 96 10.01 -15.36 1.93
N LYS A 97 10.81 -14.32 1.66
CA LYS A 97 12.26 -14.49 1.58
C LYS A 97 13.09 -13.95 2.75
N VAL A 98 12.56 -13.08 3.59
CA VAL A 98 13.38 -12.49 4.67
C VAL A 98 12.57 -12.26 5.94
N ASN A 99 12.74 -13.13 6.90
CA ASN A 99 12.35 -12.89 8.29
C ASN A 99 13.58 -12.47 9.07
N THR A 100 13.78 -11.20 9.22
CA THR A 100 14.76 -10.73 10.19
C THR A 100 14.02 -10.01 11.32
N PRO A 101 14.14 -10.51 12.56
CA PRO A 101 13.63 -9.81 13.74
C PRO A 101 14.06 -8.34 13.80
N ALA A 102 15.21 -8.04 13.22
CA ALA A 102 15.79 -6.70 13.15
C ALA A 102 14.89 -5.66 12.45
N ARG A 103 14.05 -6.06 11.48
CA ARG A 103 13.10 -5.13 10.85
C ARG A 103 11.93 -4.80 11.76
N LEU A 104 11.37 -5.80 12.43
CA LEU A 104 10.32 -5.60 13.42
C LEU A 104 10.82 -4.72 14.59
N GLU A 105 12.00 -5.01 15.11
CA GLU A 105 12.65 -4.20 16.16
C GLU A 105 12.84 -2.75 15.70
N LYS A 106 13.16 -2.53 14.41
CA LYS A 106 13.30 -1.20 13.86
C LYS A 106 11.96 -0.44 13.80
N LEU A 107 10.86 -1.11 13.47
CA LEU A 107 9.52 -0.54 13.51
C LEU A 107 9.13 -0.17 14.95
N ILE A 108 9.38 -1.06 15.91
CA ILE A 108 9.13 -0.81 17.35
C ILE A 108 9.93 0.41 17.83
N LYS A 109 11.22 0.52 17.47
CA LYS A 109 12.06 1.68 17.79
C LYS A 109 11.57 2.99 17.17
N LEU A 110 10.81 2.92 16.07
CA LEU A 110 10.13 4.07 15.47
C LEU A 110 8.81 4.42 16.16
N GLY A 111 8.45 3.71 17.23
CA GLY A 111 7.19 3.89 17.95
C GLY A 111 5.97 3.30 17.24
N ILE A 112 6.19 2.39 16.28
CA ILE A 112 5.12 1.65 15.63
C ILE A 112 4.87 0.39 16.42
N ASP A 113 3.71 0.30 17.08
CA ASP A 113 3.27 -0.93 17.72
C ASP A 113 2.84 -1.90 16.61
N ALA A 114 3.76 -2.76 16.23
CA ALA A 114 3.57 -3.78 15.19
C ALA A 114 3.21 -5.16 15.80
N GLU A 115 3.04 -5.23 17.12
CA GLU A 115 2.61 -6.45 17.78
C GLU A 115 1.10 -6.59 17.69
N PHE A 116 0.64 -7.64 17.03
CA PHE A 116 -0.79 -7.92 16.93
C PHE A 116 -1.31 -8.62 18.17
N LYS A 117 -2.30 -8.01 18.83
CA LYS A 117 -2.88 -8.48 20.10
C LYS A 117 -4.29 -9.09 19.98
N GLY A 118 -4.74 -9.32 18.78
CA GLY A 118 -6.09 -9.80 18.46
C GLY A 118 -6.94 -8.72 17.78
N TRP A 119 -8.01 -9.13 17.15
CA TRP A 119 -8.95 -8.19 16.56
C TRP A 119 -9.70 -7.42 17.65
N ARG A 120 -10.10 -6.21 17.33
CA ARG A 120 -10.98 -5.43 18.18
C ARG A 120 -12.33 -6.16 18.32
N ALA A 121 -12.95 -6.11 19.51
CA ALA A 121 -14.20 -6.81 19.78
C ALA A 121 -15.33 -6.40 18.80
N ASP A 122 -16.17 -7.37 18.41
CA ASP A 122 -17.19 -7.25 17.36
C ASP A 122 -18.27 -6.19 17.63
N ASP A 123 -18.58 -5.95 18.91
CA ASP A 123 -19.64 -5.02 19.34
C ASP A 123 -19.28 -3.53 19.15
N ARG A 124 -18.01 -3.22 18.87
CA ARG A 124 -17.52 -1.84 18.78
C ARG A 124 -17.62 -1.21 17.40
N GLY A 125 -17.77 -2.00 16.36
CA GLY A 125 -17.76 -1.51 14.99
C GLY A 125 -19.16 -1.14 14.49
N LYS A 126 -19.35 0.11 14.01
CA LYS A 126 -20.62 0.60 13.49
C LYS A 126 -20.72 0.60 11.97
N HIS A 127 -19.59 0.67 11.28
CA HIS A 127 -19.57 0.83 9.84
C HIS A 127 -18.45 0.01 9.18
N ILE A 128 -18.61 -0.22 7.91
CA ILE A 128 -17.58 -0.75 7.03
C ILE A 128 -16.88 0.44 6.36
N LEU A 129 -15.55 0.52 6.46
CA LEU A 129 -14.77 1.55 5.79
C LEU A 129 -14.30 1.04 4.43
N LEU A 130 -14.84 1.60 3.35
CA LEU A 130 -14.48 1.26 1.97
C LEU A 130 -13.40 2.21 1.48
N CYS A 131 -12.17 1.70 1.30
CA CYS A 131 -10.99 2.47 0.91
C CYS A 131 -10.46 2.00 -0.46
N PRO A 132 -10.95 2.52 -1.58
CA PRO A 132 -10.41 2.17 -2.89
C PRO A 132 -8.98 2.67 -3.07
N SER A 133 -8.20 1.97 -3.87
CA SER A 133 -6.94 2.49 -4.39
C SER A 133 -7.17 3.69 -5.30
N SER A 134 -6.09 4.40 -5.67
CA SER A 134 -6.21 5.48 -6.66
C SER A 134 -6.77 4.97 -8.00
N PRO A 135 -7.44 5.83 -8.79
CA PRO A 135 -8.01 5.42 -10.08
C PRO A 135 -7.02 4.68 -10.96
N THR A 136 -5.78 5.17 -11.05
CA THR A 136 -4.71 4.53 -11.84
C THR A 136 -4.41 3.11 -11.35
N VAL A 137 -4.23 2.91 -10.04
CA VAL A 137 -3.93 1.59 -9.48
C VAL A 137 -5.12 0.65 -9.69
N THR A 138 -6.35 1.11 -9.41
CA THR A 138 -7.55 0.29 -9.62
C THR A 138 -7.66 -0.16 -11.07
N PHE A 139 -7.53 0.75 -12.02
CA PHE A 139 -7.60 0.41 -13.45
C PHE A 139 -6.51 -0.59 -13.86
N GLN A 140 -5.25 -0.37 -13.44
CA GLN A 140 -4.15 -1.23 -13.83
C GLN A 140 -4.22 -2.63 -13.22
N MET A 141 -4.74 -2.75 -12.00
CA MET A 141 -4.77 -4.02 -11.27
C MET A 141 -6.09 -4.78 -11.44
N ASN A 142 -7.20 -4.10 -11.62
CA ASN A 142 -8.53 -4.71 -11.71
C ASN A 142 -9.14 -4.62 -13.12
N GLY A 143 -8.61 -3.81 -14.03
CA GLY A 143 -9.14 -3.62 -15.39
C GLY A 143 -10.42 -2.80 -15.49
N ILE A 144 -10.88 -2.21 -14.36
CA ILE A 144 -12.10 -1.41 -14.25
C ILE A 144 -11.81 -0.05 -13.62
N THR A 145 -12.70 0.90 -13.78
CA THR A 145 -12.58 2.21 -13.14
C THR A 145 -12.73 2.11 -11.61
N GLN A 146 -12.26 3.13 -10.91
CA GLN A 146 -12.42 3.19 -9.46
C GLN A 146 -13.89 3.21 -9.04
N ASP A 147 -14.74 3.94 -9.78
CA ASP A 147 -16.17 4.06 -9.48
C ASP A 147 -16.90 2.73 -9.71
N GLU A 148 -16.60 2.03 -10.79
CA GLU A 148 -17.10 0.67 -11.02
C GLU A 148 -16.69 -0.28 -9.90
N TRP A 149 -15.43 -0.24 -9.47
CA TRP A 149 -14.97 -1.05 -8.36
C TRP A 149 -15.72 -0.72 -7.05
N ILE A 150 -15.93 0.56 -6.75
CA ILE A 150 -16.67 1.01 -5.57
C ILE A 150 -18.08 0.44 -5.59
N GLU A 151 -18.79 0.53 -6.70
CA GLU A 151 -20.17 0.04 -6.82
C GLU A 151 -20.27 -1.50 -6.73
N VAL A 152 -19.31 -2.21 -7.32
CA VAL A 152 -19.20 -3.68 -7.18
C VAL A 152 -18.95 -4.04 -5.71
N ALA A 153 -17.99 -3.39 -5.06
CA ALA A 153 -17.65 -3.65 -3.66
C ALA A 153 -18.83 -3.37 -2.72
N LYS A 154 -19.53 -2.22 -2.87
CA LYS A 154 -20.71 -1.90 -2.08
C LYS A 154 -21.80 -2.95 -2.22
N ARG A 155 -22.11 -3.34 -3.46
CA ARG A 155 -23.12 -4.36 -3.74
C ARG A 155 -22.77 -5.70 -3.10
N GLU A 156 -21.49 -6.08 -3.16
CA GLU A 156 -21.02 -7.33 -2.58
C GLU A 156 -21.06 -7.30 -1.05
N ILE A 157 -20.58 -6.22 -0.43
CA ILE A 157 -20.64 -6.02 1.02
C ILE A 157 -22.08 -6.11 1.54
N LYS A 158 -23.04 -5.46 0.88
CA LYS A 158 -24.45 -5.41 1.29
C LYS A 158 -25.17 -6.75 1.28
N LYS A 159 -24.62 -7.79 0.66
CA LYS A 159 -25.16 -9.14 0.75
C LYS A 159 -24.95 -9.79 2.13
N TYR A 160 -23.99 -9.31 2.92
CA TYR A 160 -23.51 -9.98 4.13
C TYR A 160 -23.51 -9.11 5.38
N THR A 161 -23.82 -7.82 5.26
CA THR A 161 -23.94 -6.90 6.40
C THR A 161 -24.90 -5.75 6.11
N ASP A 162 -25.65 -5.32 7.13
CA ASP A 162 -26.51 -4.13 7.10
C ASP A 162 -25.78 -2.87 7.59
N ARG A 163 -24.50 -2.99 8.02
CA ARG A 163 -23.73 -1.85 8.50
C ARG A 163 -23.63 -0.75 7.46
N GLU A 164 -23.55 0.48 7.91
CA GLU A 164 -23.26 1.63 7.04
C GLU A 164 -21.94 1.39 6.30
N ILE A 165 -21.91 1.69 5.00
CA ILE A 165 -20.66 1.69 4.22
C ILE A 165 -20.19 3.14 4.06
N ARG A 166 -19.05 3.47 4.66
CA ARG A 166 -18.40 4.77 4.55
C ARG A 166 -17.29 4.71 3.53
N LEU A 167 -17.39 5.54 2.51
CA LEU A 167 -16.34 5.66 1.48
C LEU A 167 -15.28 6.64 1.93
N ARG A 168 -14.01 6.22 1.86
CA ARG A 168 -12.84 7.09 2.02
C ARG A 168 -11.89 6.96 0.84
N ASN A 169 -11.89 7.96 -0.02
CA ASN A 169 -10.89 8.07 -1.08
C ASN A 169 -9.57 8.62 -0.54
N LYS A 170 -8.49 8.37 -1.28
CA LYS A 170 -7.17 8.92 -0.95
C LYS A 170 -7.24 10.45 -0.84
N PRO A 171 -6.77 11.05 0.28
CA PRO A 171 -6.73 12.50 0.43
C PRO A 171 -5.98 13.16 -0.72
N ARG A 172 -6.60 14.18 -1.33
CA ARG A 172 -6.04 15.01 -2.40
C ARG A 172 -6.50 16.44 -2.21
N PRO A 173 -5.69 17.45 -2.58
CA PRO A 173 -6.16 18.83 -2.58
C PRO A 173 -7.49 18.95 -3.31
N GLY A 174 -8.44 19.63 -2.71
CA GLY A 174 -9.77 19.87 -3.27
C GLY A 174 -10.82 18.79 -3.01
N ASN A 175 -10.45 17.62 -2.47
CA ASN A 175 -11.47 16.66 -2.02
C ASN A 175 -11.76 16.77 -0.52
N LYS A 176 -12.91 16.25 -0.08
CA LYS A 176 -13.39 16.35 1.31
C LYS A 176 -12.50 15.64 2.34
N TRP A 177 -11.61 14.74 1.91
CA TRP A 177 -10.68 14.01 2.79
C TRP A 177 -9.33 14.73 2.94
N TRP A 178 -9.12 15.83 2.21
CA TRP A 178 -7.88 16.60 2.34
C TRP A 178 -7.75 17.18 3.75
N GLY A 179 -6.62 16.94 4.39
CA GLY A 179 -6.37 17.37 5.78
C GLY A 179 -7.02 16.51 6.86
N THR A 180 -7.74 15.43 6.51
CA THR A 180 -8.31 14.49 7.50
C THR A 180 -7.38 13.32 7.78
N ASP A 181 -7.36 12.82 9.02
CA ASP A 181 -6.65 11.60 9.39
C ASP A 181 -7.56 10.38 9.22
N ILE A 182 -7.04 9.29 8.69
CA ILE A 182 -7.76 8.02 8.59
C ILE A 182 -8.13 7.46 9.98
N LYS A 183 -7.36 7.79 11.01
CA LYS A 183 -7.63 7.36 12.38
C LYS A 183 -9.02 7.75 12.87
N ASP A 184 -9.56 8.88 12.39
CA ASP A 184 -10.90 9.31 12.75
C ASP A 184 -11.97 8.40 12.14
N ASP A 185 -11.77 7.93 10.92
CA ASP A 185 -12.67 6.96 10.28
C ASP A 185 -12.53 5.54 10.88
N LEU A 186 -11.38 5.22 11.47
CA LEU A 186 -11.11 3.93 12.08
C LEU A 186 -11.67 3.78 13.51
N LYS A 187 -12.10 4.85 14.19
CA LYS A 187 -12.56 4.80 15.59
C LYS A 187 -13.67 3.78 15.83
N ASP A 188 -14.71 3.84 15.02
CA ASP A 188 -15.89 2.97 15.09
C ASP A 188 -16.01 2.04 13.86
N CYS A 189 -14.89 1.77 13.19
CA CYS A 189 -14.88 0.91 12.03
C CYS A 189 -14.97 -0.57 12.44
N HIS A 190 -15.88 -1.32 11.85
CA HIS A 190 -16.01 -2.76 12.06
C HIS A 190 -15.00 -3.54 11.23
N ALA A 191 -14.90 -3.22 9.94
CA ALA A 191 -13.95 -3.80 9.03
C ALA A 191 -13.56 -2.78 7.92
N LEU A 192 -12.35 -2.89 7.39
CA LEU A 192 -11.91 -2.13 6.23
C LEU A 192 -11.92 -3.02 4.99
N VAL A 193 -12.52 -2.52 3.91
CA VAL A 193 -12.51 -3.19 2.60
C VAL A 193 -11.74 -2.36 1.60
N THR A 194 -10.80 -2.98 0.90
CA THR A 194 -9.98 -2.32 -0.11
C THR A 194 -9.54 -3.29 -1.21
N ASN A 195 -9.12 -2.77 -2.35
CA ASN A 195 -8.35 -3.57 -3.31
C ASN A 195 -6.85 -3.54 -2.94
N TYR A 196 -6.16 -2.41 -3.12
CA TYR A 196 -4.69 -2.31 -2.94
C TYR A 196 -4.28 -1.09 -2.11
N SER A 197 -5.20 -0.45 -1.37
CA SER A 197 -4.86 0.74 -0.61
C SER A 197 -3.99 0.41 0.60
N LEU A 198 -3.00 1.25 0.86
CA LEU A 198 -2.16 1.15 2.05
C LEU A 198 -2.89 1.49 3.35
N SER A 199 -4.13 2.01 3.29
CA SER A 199 -5.02 2.13 4.46
C SER A 199 -5.26 0.80 5.20
N ALA A 200 -5.02 -0.33 4.51
CA ALA A 200 -5.00 -1.65 5.12
C ALA A 200 -4.00 -1.75 6.30
N PHE A 201 -2.83 -1.10 6.18
CA PHE A 201 -1.86 -1.06 7.28
C PHE A 201 -2.40 -0.30 8.49
N ASP A 202 -3.01 0.87 8.24
CA ASP A 202 -3.58 1.67 9.32
C ASP A 202 -4.67 0.90 10.06
N ALA A 203 -5.54 0.17 9.34
CA ALA A 203 -6.57 -0.65 9.93
C ALA A 203 -6.00 -1.81 10.76
N LEU A 204 -5.03 -2.56 10.22
CA LEU A 204 -4.39 -3.68 10.92
C LEU A 204 -3.66 -3.22 12.17
N LEU A 205 -2.94 -2.10 12.13
CA LEU A 205 -2.29 -1.50 13.30
C LEU A 205 -3.28 -1.00 14.36
N ASN A 206 -4.56 -0.81 14.00
CA ASN A 206 -5.66 -0.50 14.91
C ASN A 206 -6.53 -1.72 15.23
N TYR A 207 -6.04 -2.93 14.96
CA TYR A 207 -6.72 -4.21 15.23
C TYR A 207 -8.08 -4.34 14.57
N ILE A 208 -8.23 -3.74 13.39
CA ILE A 208 -9.45 -3.79 12.58
C ILE A 208 -9.28 -4.81 11.47
N PRO A 209 -10.21 -5.75 11.30
CA PRO A 209 -10.16 -6.72 10.21
C PRO A 209 -10.14 -6.05 8.84
N VAL A 210 -9.34 -6.61 7.94
CA VAL A 210 -9.21 -6.08 6.58
C VAL A 210 -9.57 -7.14 5.55
N PHE A 211 -10.35 -6.73 4.57
CA PHE A 211 -10.68 -7.50 3.37
C PHE A 211 -10.02 -6.86 2.17
N ALA A 212 -9.08 -7.56 1.56
CA ALA A 212 -8.28 -7.03 0.46
C ALA A 212 -8.02 -8.08 -0.63
N GLU A 213 -7.64 -7.60 -1.80
CA GLU A 213 -7.21 -8.49 -2.90
C GLU A 213 -5.95 -9.26 -2.51
N ALA A 214 -5.86 -10.49 -3.00
CA ALA A 214 -4.78 -11.39 -2.67
C ALA A 214 -3.40 -10.92 -3.02
N ASN A 215 -3.30 -10.30 -4.17
CA ASN A 215 -2.06 -9.74 -4.68
C ASN A 215 -1.80 -8.33 -4.17
N SER A 216 -2.60 -7.84 -3.20
CA SER A 216 -2.24 -6.67 -2.43
C SER A 216 -1.05 -6.98 -1.52
N VAL A 217 -0.33 -5.93 -1.12
CA VAL A 217 0.81 -6.10 -0.18
C VAL A 217 0.39 -6.73 1.15
N MET A 218 -0.87 -6.53 1.57
CA MET A 218 -1.43 -7.10 2.79
C MET A 218 -2.26 -8.37 2.55
N GLY A 219 -2.38 -8.82 1.29
CA GLY A 219 -3.16 -10.01 0.92
C GLY A 219 -2.92 -11.24 1.80
N PRO A 220 -1.66 -11.54 2.19
CA PRO A 220 -1.37 -12.71 3.04
C PRO A 220 -1.93 -12.66 4.45
N VAL A 221 -2.22 -11.47 4.97
CA VAL A 221 -2.71 -11.27 6.35
C VAL A 221 -4.15 -10.73 6.39
N THR A 222 -4.81 -10.66 5.25
CA THR A 222 -6.18 -10.17 5.12
C THR A 222 -7.09 -11.26 4.57
N SER A 223 -8.40 -11.13 4.81
CA SER A 223 -9.38 -12.02 4.20
C SER A 223 -9.76 -11.53 2.79
N ARG A 224 -10.15 -12.47 1.93
CA ARG A 224 -10.84 -12.19 0.67
C ARG A 224 -12.30 -12.56 0.72
N ASP A 225 -12.66 -13.39 1.68
CA ASP A 225 -14.01 -13.92 1.80
C ASP A 225 -14.90 -12.90 2.52
N ILE A 226 -15.48 -12.00 1.76
CA ILE A 226 -16.38 -10.97 2.27
C ILE A 226 -17.58 -11.53 3.01
N LYS A 227 -17.93 -12.81 2.80
CA LYS A 227 -18.99 -13.50 3.56
C LYS A 227 -18.72 -13.55 5.05
N LYS A 228 -17.45 -13.43 5.42
CA LYS A 228 -16.99 -13.45 6.81
C LYS A 228 -16.92 -12.05 7.43
N ILE A 229 -17.47 -11.02 6.78
CA ILE A 229 -17.32 -9.63 7.23
C ILE A 229 -17.89 -9.38 8.62
N GLU A 230 -18.92 -10.13 9.03
CA GLU A 230 -19.49 -10.10 10.38
C GLU A 230 -18.80 -11.08 11.35
N LYS A 231 -18.06 -12.05 10.84
CA LYS A 231 -17.35 -13.04 11.64
C LYS A 231 -15.87 -12.67 11.66
N GLN A 232 -15.45 -11.96 12.68
CA GLN A 232 -14.05 -11.60 12.86
C GLN A 232 -13.27 -12.84 13.34
N GLU A 233 -12.89 -13.70 12.41
CA GLU A 233 -11.97 -14.80 12.73
C GLU A 233 -10.61 -14.21 13.08
N ASN A 234 -10.01 -14.70 14.17
CA ASN A 234 -8.63 -14.37 14.52
C ASN A 234 -7.73 -14.80 13.37
N GLY A 235 -7.11 -13.83 12.72
CA GLY A 235 -6.08 -14.12 11.74
C GLY A 235 -4.91 -14.88 12.37
N ASP A 236 -4.05 -15.46 11.55
CA ASP A 236 -2.82 -16.10 12.00
C ASP A 236 -1.86 -15.04 12.59
N LEU A 237 -1.92 -14.89 13.92
CA LEU A 237 -1.12 -13.92 14.68
C LEU A 237 0.39 -14.02 14.41
N PRO A 238 1.00 -15.23 14.44
CA PRO A 238 2.40 -15.39 14.10
C PRO A 238 2.72 -14.92 12.68
N PHE A 239 1.79 -15.10 11.75
CA PHE A 239 1.94 -14.67 10.37
C PHE A 239 1.89 -13.15 10.21
N LEU A 240 1.04 -12.46 10.96
CA LEU A 240 0.96 -11.00 10.97
C LEU A 240 2.25 -10.37 11.47
N ASN A 241 2.76 -10.82 12.62
CA ASN A 241 4.03 -10.35 13.17
C ASN A 241 5.19 -10.62 12.20
N ARG A 242 5.19 -11.79 11.56
CA ARG A 242 6.13 -12.13 10.51
C ARG A 242 6.02 -11.17 9.32
N ARG A 243 4.80 -10.87 8.86
CA ARG A 243 4.57 -9.97 7.73
C ARG A 243 5.08 -8.56 7.98
N PHE A 244 4.85 -8.01 9.16
CA PHE A 244 5.40 -6.69 9.52
C PHE A 244 6.93 -6.68 9.55
N SER A 245 7.59 -7.78 9.82
CA SER A 245 9.05 -7.87 9.76
C SER A 245 9.59 -7.94 8.32
N GLU A 246 8.77 -8.31 7.35
CA GLU A 246 9.13 -8.40 5.93
C GLU A 246 9.00 -7.06 5.18
N LEU A 247 8.25 -6.09 5.73
CA LEU A 247 7.97 -4.77 5.16
C LEU A 247 9.03 -3.74 5.54
#